data_1b0b06fa6757d87441a5014b756a5772
#
_entry.id   1b0b06fa6757d87441a5014b756a5772
#
_cell.length_a   1.000
_cell.length_b   1.000
_cell.length_c   1.000
_cell.angle_alpha   90.00
_cell.angle_beta   90.00
_cell.angle_gamma   90.00
#
_symmetry.space_group_name_H-M   'P 1'
#
loop_
_entity.id
_entity.type
_entity.pdbx_description
1 polymer ?
#
loop_
_entity_poly.entity_id
_entity_poly.type
_entity_poly.pdbx_seq_one_letter_code
_entity_poly.pdbx_strand_id
1 'polypeptide(L)'
;TCQTRDSILITPKPNPLLNLGKDSILCEPNQLLLDATNPGAIYRWQDNSNGSMYTVGKAGRYFVRVDMNGCIASDTILIETKKLPAVYMVTETGVCPGMDIQLTPIYHNTDNASYLWNTGSTEQSIMVQTAGRYQVDVSNNCGTSSAAIQVYNGACKLFVPSGFTPNNDGKNDLFKAEYGENVIRFKLEVYNRWGQRVFHSNNIRQGWDGRINGILQPAGVYAWKITYTLYNEPSVKFLKGTTILIN
;
A
#
# COMPACT_ATOMS: atom_id res chain seq x y z
N THR A 1 -45.80 50.67 69.35
CA THR A 1 -45.22 49.44 68.80
C THR A 1 -43.89 49.77 68.12
N CYS A 2 -42.76 49.42 68.76
CA CYS A 2 -41.42 49.54 68.16
C CYS A 2 -41.26 48.42 67.13
N GLN A 3 -41.03 48.78 65.88
CA GLN A 3 -40.64 47.85 64.84
C GLN A 3 -39.12 47.93 64.62
N THR A 4 -38.39 46.87 64.84
CA THR A 4 -37.01 46.67 64.40
C THR A 4 -37.02 46.04 63.05
N ARG A 5 -36.26 46.59 62.09
CA ARG A 5 -36.01 46.01 60.76
C ARG A 5 -34.54 45.64 60.70
N ASP A 6 -34.27 44.40 60.26
CA ASP A 6 -32.95 43.95 59.92
C ASP A 6 -32.90 43.67 58.41
N SER A 7 -31.79 43.96 57.79
CA SER A 7 -31.57 43.71 56.35
C SER A 7 -30.25 43.07 56.15
N ILE A 8 -30.23 42.00 55.37
CA ILE A 8 -28.99 41.30 54.88
C ILE A 8 -28.83 41.54 53.40
N LEU A 9 -27.66 41.97 53.00
CA LEU A 9 -27.29 42.07 51.59
C LEU A 9 -26.67 40.78 51.18
N ILE A 10 -27.33 40.03 50.26
CA ILE A 10 -26.81 38.85 49.65
C ILE A 10 -26.23 39.25 48.31
N THR A 11 -24.90 39.17 48.15
CA THR A 11 -24.21 39.38 46.88
C THR A 11 -23.88 38.04 46.28
N PRO A 12 -24.45 37.65 45.13
CA PRO A 12 -24.09 36.38 44.47
C PRO A 12 -22.65 36.44 43.98
N LYS A 13 -21.88 35.37 44.26
CA LYS A 13 -20.54 35.20 43.71
C LYS A 13 -20.64 34.61 42.31
N PRO A 14 -19.86 35.08 41.34
CA PRO A 14 -19.86 34.50 39.99
C PRO A 14 -19.26 33.08 40.03
N ASN A 15 -19.86 32.17 39.32
CA ASN A 15 -19.29 30.83 39.07
C ASN A 15 -18.16 30.93 38.06
N PRO A 16 -17.10 30.10 38.18
CA PRO A 16 -16.08 29.98 37.13
C PRO A 16 -16.70 29.52 35.81
N LEU A 17 -16.33 30.19 34.73
CA LEU A 17 -16.66 29.74 33.38
C LEU A 17 -15.57 28.74 32.91
N LEU A 18 -15.94 27.49 32.74
CA LEU A 18 -15.00 26.42 32.42
C LEU A 18 -15.54 25.55 31.31
N ASN A 19 -14.75 25.43 30.22
CA ASN A 19 -15.00 24.56 29.11
C ASN A 19 -13.68 24.22 28.41
N LEU A 20 -13.18 23.02 28.62
CA LEU A 20 -11.96 22.52 27.97
C LEU A 20 -12.19 22.07 26.52
N GLY A 21 -13.44 22.09 26.06
CA GLY A 21 -13.80 21.63 24.71
C GLY A 21 -14.27 20.18 24.66
N LYS A 22 -14.43 19.67 23.47
CA LYS A 22 -14.84 18.27 23.20
C LYS A 22 -13.61 17.36 23.13
N ASP A 23 -13.84 16.08 23.45
CA ASP A 23 -12.85 15.04 23.21
C ASP A 23 -12.26 15.15 21.81
N SER A 24 -10.94 15.07 21.71
CA SER A 24 -10.22 15.46 20.49
C SER A 24 -9.08 14.51 20.18
N ILE A 25 -8.70 14.49 18.89
CA ILE A 25 -7.52 13.77 18.40
C ILE A 25 -6.39 14.78 18.18
N LEU A 26 -5.26 14.54 18.82
CA LEU A 26 -4.04 15.33 18.67
C LEU A 26 -3.08 14.61 17.72
N CYS A 27 -2.68 15.29 16.66
CA CYS A 27 -1.72 14.75 15.72
C CYS A 27 -0.28 14.99 16.18
N GLU A 28 0.45 13.93 16.47
CA GLU A 28 1.86 14.05 16.86
C GLU A 28 2.73 14.66 15.74
N PRO A 29 3.70 15.54 16.08
CA PRO A 29 4.16 15.94 17.40
C PRO A 29 3.48 17.20 17.97
N ASN A 30 2.30 17.57 17.48
CA ASN A 30 1.62 18.78 17.90
C ASN A 30 1.27 18.76 19.40
N GLN A 31 1.03 19.94 19.92
CA GLN A 31 0.58 20.15 21.29
C GLN A 31 -0.73 20.92 21.30
N LEU A 32 -1.56 20.66 22.29
CA LEU A 32 -2.82 21.38 22.53
C LEU A 32 -2.71 22.16 23.82
N LEU A 33 -3.05 23.43 23.79
CA LEU A 33 -3.15 24.26 24.98
C LEU A 33 -4.59 24.25 25.48
N LEU A 34 -4.81 23.71 26.66
CA LEU A 34 -6.08 23.78 27.37
C LEU A 34 -6.11 25.08 28.22
N ASP A 35 -7.17 25.86 28.09
CA ASP A 35 -7.35 27.11 28.74
C ASP A 35 -8.51 27.04 29.74
N ALA A 36 -8.20 27.19 31.03
CA ALA A 36 -9.16 27.25 32.13
C ALA A 36 -9.21 28.64 32.79
N THR A 37 -8.69 29.68 32.13
CA THR A 37 -8.47 30.98 32.70
C THR A 37 -9.76 31.62 33.27
N ASN A 38 -9.73 31.91 34.56
CA ASN A 38 -10.73 32.67 35.29
C ASN A 38 -9.98 33.64 36.23
N PRO A 39 -10.13 34.96 36.09
CA PRO A 39 -9.38 35.93 36.90
C PRO A 39 -9.59 35.72 38.38
N GLY A 40 -8.49 35.59 39.14
CA GLY A 40 -8.54 35.45 40.61
C GLY A 40 -8.90 34.04 41.10
N ALA A 41 -8.97 33.04 40.21
CA ALA A 41 -9.25 31.66 40.59
C ALA A 41 -7.99 30.87 40.95
N ILE A 42 -8.17 29.78 41.68
CA ILE A 42 -7.17 28.79 42.02
C ILE A 42 -7.44 27.55 41.15
N TYR A 43 -6.39 27.00 40.56
CA TYR A 43 -6.49 25.85 39.61
C TYR A 43 -5.83 24.62 40.22
N ARG A 44 -6.34 23.44 39.88
CA ARG A 44 -5.72 22.17 40.16
C ARG A 44 -5.99 21.19 39.02
N TRP A 45 -4.95 20.88 38.27
CA TRP A 45 -4.97 19.88 37.20
C TRP A 45 -4.76 18.45 37.75
N GLN A 46 -4.91 17.44 36.89
CA GLN A 46 -4.77 16.02 37.21
C GLN A 46 -3.40 15.65 37.80
N ASP A 47 -2.36 16.41 37.50
CA ASP A 47 -0.99 16.24 37.98
C ASP A 47 -0.62 17.14 39.15
N ASN A 48 -1.63 17.81 39.72
CA ASN A 48 -1.52 18.82 40.77
C ASN A 48 -0.85 20.15 40.35
N SER A 49 -0.60 20.36 39.07
CA SER A 49 -0.19 21.68 38.57
C SER A 49 -1.32 22.72 38.80
N ASN A 50 -0.96 24.03 38.93
CA ASN A 50 -1.83 25.09 39.34
C ASN A 50 -1.89 26.27 38.34
N GLY A 51 -1.39 26.09 37.12
CA GLY A 51 -1.50 27.11 36.08
C GLY A 51 -2.92 27.25 35.56
N SER A 52 -3.27 28.46 35.07
CA SER A 52 -4.56 28.69 34.40
C SER A 52 -4.66 27.96 33.04
N MET A 53 -3.53 27.54 32.46
CA MET A 53 -3.42 26.82 31.22
C MET A 53 -2.60 25.56 31.41
N TYR A 54 -2.87 24.54 30.54
CA TYR A 54 -2.16 23.27 30.59
C TYR A 54 -1.82 22.80 29.16
N THR A 55 -0.55 22.45 28.92
CA THR A 55 -0.10 21.98 27.60
C THR A 55 -0.17 20.46 27.52
N VAL A 56 -0.92 19.95 26.56
CA VAL A 56 -1.12 18.54 26.30
C VAL A 56 -0.28 18.12 25.09
N GLY A 57 0.54 17.09 25.26
CA GLY A 57 1.36 16.51 24.17
C GLY A 57 1.24 14.97 24.06
N LYS A 58 0.37 14.36 24.85
CA LYS A 58 0.18 12.89 24.89
C LYS A 58 -1.30 12.54 25.02
N ALA A 59 -1.64 11.32 24.62
CA ALA A 59 -2.96 10.77 24.89
C ALA A 59 -3.21 10.67 26.39
N GLY A 60 -4.43 10.92 26.80
CA GLY A 60 -4.82 10.85 28.19
C GLY A 60 -6.12 11.57 28.50
N ARG A 61 -6.57 11.41 29.75
CA ARG A 61 -7.70 12.13 30.32
C ARG A 61 -7.16 13.31 31.09
N TYR A 62 -7.52 14.52 30.69
CA TYR A 62 -7.13 15.78 31.33
C TYR A 62 -8.33 16.40 32.00
N PHE A 63 -8.15 16.83 33.22
CA PHE A 63 -9.19 17.52 33.95
C PHE A 63 -8.59 18.63 34.82
N VAL A 64 -9.40 19.64 35.06
CA VAL A 64 -9.07 20.73 35.94
C VAL A 64 -10.23 21.02 36.91
N ARG A 65 -9.88 21.37 38.13
CA ARG A 65 -10.76 21.96 39.09
C ARG A 65 -10.37 23.42 39.28
N VAL A 66 -11.35 24.30 39.13
CA VAL A 66 -11.21 25.76 39.27
C VAL A 66 -12.02 26.18 40.48
N ASP A 67 -11.38 26.91 41.41
CA ASP A 67 -12.03 27.47 42.60
C ASP A 67 -11.90 28.97 42.54
N MET A 68 -13.03 29.67 42.47
CA MET A 68 -13.13 31.12 42.48
C MET A 68 -13.94 31.56 43.68
N ASN A 69 -13.25 32.01 44.75
CA ASN A 69 -13.87 32.47 45.98
C ASN A 69 -14.85 31.47 46.63
N GLY A 70 -14.53 30.16 46.56
CA GLY A 70 -15.36 29.07 47.08
C GLY A 70 -16.42 28.54 46.11
N CYS A 71 -16.58 29.14 44.93
CA CYS A 71 -17.38 28.58 43.84
C CYS A 71 -16.49 27.68 42.99
N ILE A 72 -16.89 26.40 42.83
CA ILE A 72 -16.05 25.37 42.19
C ILE A 72 -16.69 24.92 40.90
N ALA A 73 -15.88 24.87 39.85
CA ALA A 73 -16.19 24.16 38.57
C ALA A 73 -15.12 23.12 38.26
N SER A 74 -15.52 22.10 37.56
CA SER A 74 -14.60 21.07 37.04
C SER A 74 -15.01 20.67 35.64
N ASP A 75 -14.03 20.43 34.76
CA ASP A 75 -14.26 19.93 33.42
C ASP A 75 -13.18 18.90 33.02
N THR A 76 -13.50 18.05 32.06
CA THR A 76 -12.66 16.93 31.64
C THR A 76 -12.71 16.81 30.14
N ILE A 77 -11.53 16.57 29.53
CA ILE A 77 -11.39 16.29 28.12
C ILE A 77 -10.56 15.01 27.93
N LEU A 78 -10.96 14.14 26.99
CA LEU A 78 -10.17 12.99 26.55
C LEU A 78 -9.42 13.37 25.28
N ILE A 79 -8.11 13.17 25.31
CA ILE A 79 -7.24 13.36 24.15
C ILE A 79 -6.71 12.02 23.71
N GLU A 80 -6.96 11.67 22.45
CA GLU A 80 -6.28 10.59 21.75
C GLU A 80 -5.14 11.15 20.90
N THR A 81 -4.07 10.39 20.68
CA THR A 81 -3.01 10.80 19.76
C THR A 81 -3.00 9.91 18.53
N LYS A 82 -2.75 10.52 17.39
CA LYS A 82 -2.50 9.83 16.11
C LYS A 82 -1.26 10.39 15.45
N LYS A 83 -0.65 9.56 14.58
CA LYS A 83 0.48 9.96 13.75
C LYS A 83 0.03 10.15 12.32
N LEU A 84 0.78 10.93 11.56
CA LEU A 84 0.69 10.91 10.11
C LEU A 84 0.86 9.46 9.62
N PRO A 85 0.15 9.04 8.57
CA PRO A 85 0.45 7.77 7.94
C PRO A 85 1.87 7.81 7.39
N ALA A 86 2.54 6.68 7.34
CA ALA A 86 3.81 6.55 6.67
C ALA A 86 3.71 5.48 5.60
N VAL A 87 4.20 5.79 4.41
CA VAL A 87 4.19 4.92 3.25
C VAL A 87 5.57 4.86 2.62
N TYR A 88 6.01 3.65 2.30
CA TYR A 88 7.32 3.38 1.70
C TYR A 88 7.15 2.47 0.49
N MET A 89 7.91 2.73 -0.55
CA MET A 89 8.01 1.89 -1.73
C MET A 89 9.47 1.74 -2.13
N VAL A 90 9.78 0.66 -2.84
CA VAL A 90 11.04 0.59 -3.60
C VAL A 90 11.04 1.71 -4.64
N THR A 91 12.22 2.23 -4.98
CA THR A 91 12.32 3.40 -5.86
C THR A 91 12.04 3.07 -7.32
N GLU A 92 12.33 1.83 -7.73
CA GLU A 92 12.18 1.39 -9.12
C GLU A 92 11.95 -0.13 -9.23
N THR A 93 11.30 -0.55 -10.30
CA THR A 93 11.13 -1.96 -10.69
C THR A 93 10.94 -2.06 -12.19
N GLY A 94 11.03 -3.29 -12.75
CA GLY A 94 10.78 -3.57 -14.16
C GLY A 94 9.49 -4.34 -14.37
N VAL A 95 8.74 -4.00 -15.41
CA VAL A 95 7.58 -4.75 -15.88
C VAL A 95 7.81 -5.25 -17.30
N CYS A 96 7.41 -6.48 -17.55
CA CYS A 96 7.36 -7.01 -18.90
C CYS A 96 6.00 -6.68 -19.52
N PRO A 97 5.95 -6.13 -20.74
CA PRO A 97 4.67 -5.81 -21.40
C PRO A 97 3.71 -7.01 -21.38
N GLY A 98 2.45 -6.76 -20.95
CA GLY A 98 1.37 -7.75 -20.79
C GLY A 98 1.50 -8.67 -19.58
N MET A 99 2.52 -8.50 -18.75
CA MET A 99 2.58 -9.13 -17.44
C MET A 99 2.12 -8.17 -16.37
N ASP A 100 1.35 -8.70 -15.44
CA ASP A 100 0.96 -7.97 -14.26
C ASP A 100 2.09 -8.02 -13.23
N ILE A 101 2.45 -6.86 -12.70
CA ILE A 101 3.22 -6.76 -11.47
C ILE A 101 2.38 -6.10 -10.40
N GLN A 102 2.44 -6.63 -9.19
CA GLN A 102 1.77 -6.03 -8.05
C GLN A 102 2.69 -5.00 -7.39
N LEU A 103 2.21 -3.77 -7.28
CA LEU A 103 2.84 -2.73 -6.49
C LEU A 103 2.22 -2.77 -5.10
N THR A 104 3.04 -3.16 -4.11
CA THR A 104 2.61 -3.30 -2.72
C THR A 104 3.49 -2.44 -1.83
N PRO A 105 3.05 -1.23 -1.49
CA PRO A 105 3.76 -0.36 -0.54
C PRO A 105 3.75 -0.94 0.87
N ILE A 106 4.71 -0.52 1.68
CA ILE A 106 4.75 -0.78 3.11
C ILE A 106 4.10 0.40 3.82
N TYR A 107 3.15 0.12 4.69
CA TYR A 107 2.36 1.12 5.40
C TYR A 107 2.56 1.04 6.90
N HIS A 108 2.57 2.21 7.57
CA HIS A 108 2.56 2.35 9.02
C HIS A 108 1.59 3.46 9.43
N ASN A 109 1.01 3.34 10.63
CA ASN A 109 0.07 4.32 11.20
C ASN A 109 -1.16 4.58 10.30
N THR A 110 -1.72 3.51 9.70
CA THR A 110 -2.77 3.62 8.70
C THR A 110 -4.17 3.28 9.22
N ASP A 111 -4.37 3.34 10.54
CA ASP A 111 -5.70 3.13 11.14
C ASP A 111 -6.69 4.17 10.58
N ASN A 112 -7.76 3.67 9.95
CA ASN A 112 -8.75 4.48 9.25
C ASN A 112 -8.15 5.41 8.17
N ALA A 113 -7.07 4.99 7.50
CA ALA A 113 -6.50 5.74 6.38
C ALA A 113 -7.23 5.43 5.08
N SER A 114 -7.30 6.41 4.20
CA SER A 114 -7.70 6.28 2.80
C SER A 114 -6.47 6.25 1.89
N TYR A 115 -6.61 5.60 0.74
CA TYR A 115 -5.57 5.42 -0.26
C TYR A 115 -6.03 6.00 -1.57
N LEU A 116 -5.15 6.66 -2.30
CA LEU A 116 -5.44 7.17 -3.64
C LEU A 116 -4.17 7.06 -4.50
N TRP A 117 -4.22 6.22 -5.51
CA TRP A 117 -3.18 6.14 -6.51
C TRP A 117 -3.39 7.18 -7.61
N ASN A 118 -2.32 7.57 -8.26
CA ASN A 118 -2.40 8.43 -9.45
C ASN A 118 -3.11 7.76 -10.64
N THR A 119 -3.41 6.48 -10.55
CA THR A 119 -4.28 5.72 -11.48
C THR A 119 -5.77 5.87 -11.17
N GLY A 120 -6.13 6.50 -10.04
CA GLY A 120 -7.50 6.58 -9.51
C GLY A 120 -7.91 5.41 -8.62
N SER A 121 -7.09 4.38 -8.45
CA SER A 121 -7.38 3.27 -7.54
C SER A 121 -7.31 3.71 -6.07
N THR A 122 -8.19 3.16 -5.24
CA THR A 122 -8.24 3.36 -3.78
C THR A 122 -7.80 2.13 -3.00
N GLU A 123 -7.27 1.13 -3.68
CA GLU A 123 -6.79 -0.10 -3.06
C GLU A 123 -5.40 0.09 -2.40
N GLN A 124 -5.08 -0.74 -1.42
CA GLN A 124 -3.77 -0.73 -0.76
C GLN A 124 -2.63 -1.18 -1.68
N SER A 125 -2.93 -1.99 -2.68
CA SER A 125 -1.99 -2.43 -3.71
C SER A 125 -2.67 -2.41 -5.08
N ILE A 126 -1.89 -2.20 -6.13
CA ILE A 126 -2.41 -2.18 -7.50
C ILE A 126 -1.64 -3.13 -8.40
N MET A 127 -2.33 -3.67 -9.40
CA MET A 127 -1.72 -4.40 -10.50
C MET A 127 -1.43 -3.43 -11.64
N VAL A 128 -0.22 -3.46 -12.17
CA VAL A 128 0.18 -2.61 -13.31
C VAL A 128 0.87 -3.43 -14.39
N GLN A 129 0.67 -3.04 -15.65
CA GLN A 129 1.20 -3.72 -16.84
C GLN A 129 2.13 -2.83 -17.67
N THR A 130 2.20 -1.54 -17.37
CA THR A 130 2.90 -0.57 -18.19
C THR A 130 3.98 0.14 -17.41
N ALA A 131 5.05 0.51 -18.11
CA ALA A 131 6.06 1.39 -17.58
C ALA A 131 5.46 2.77 -17.29
N GLY A 132 5.89 3.40 -16.21
CA GLY A 132 5.38 4.70 -15.78
C GLY A 132 5.76 5.01 -14.34
N ARG A 133 5.41 6.20 -13.90
CA ARG A 133 5.52 6.59 -12.49
C ARG A 133 4.19 6.34 -11.81
N TYR A 134 4.23 5.54 -10.76
CA TYR A 134 3.08 5.26 -9.91
C TYR A 134 3.29 5.88 -8.55
N GLN A 135 2.27 6.56 -8.06
CA GLN A 135 2.31 7.25 -6.77
C GLN A 135 1.05 6.90 -6.00
N VAL A 136 1.20 6.65 -4.72
CA VAL A 136 0.08 6.51 -3.78
C VAL A 136 0.14 7.60 -2.74
N ASP A 137 -1.00 8.23 -2.49
CA ASP A 137 -1.26 9.16 -1.41
C ASP A 137 -2.06 8.43 -0.33
N VAL A 138 -1.58 8.48 0.91
CA VAL A 138 -2.21 7.85 2.07
C VAL A 138 -2.60 8.93 3.04
N SER A 139 -3.88 9.02 3.37
CA SER A 139 -4.44 10.09 4.18
C SER A 139 -5.18 9.56 5.40
N ASN A 140 -4.97 10.19 6.55
CA ASN A 140 -5.79 10.01 7.74
C ASN A 140 -6.19 11.40 8.32
N ASN A 141 -6.80 11.44 9.49
CA ASN A 141 -7.21 12.68 10.14
C ASN A 141 -6.05 13.64 10.47
N CYS A 142 -4.81 13.15 10.42
CA CYS A 142 -3.61 13.95 10.69
C CYS A 142 -2.93 14.51 9.45
N GLY A 143 -3.34 14.07 8.27
CA GLY A 143 -2.80 14.55 7.00
C GLY A 143 -2.49 13.44 6.02
N THR A 144 -1.69 13.76 5.02
CA THR A 144 -1.37 12.89 3.89
C THR A 144 0.14 12.69 3.77
N SER A 145 0.54 11.45 3.47
CA SER A 145 1.90 11.09 3.07
C SER A 145 1.88 10.39 1.73
N SER A 146 2.93 10.54 0.94
CA SER A 146 3.01 10.00 -0.41
C SER A 146 4.27 9.17 -0.61
N ALA A 147 4.16 8.12 -1.43
CA ALA A 147 5.31 7.39 -1.96
C ALA A 147 5.12 7.13 -3.45
N ALA A 148 6.23 7.02 -4.17
CA ALA A 148 6.21 6.79 -5.60
C ALA A 148 7.26 5.77 -6.01
N ILE A 149 6.97 5.04 -7.10
CA ILE A 149 7.87 4.10 -7.74
C ILE A 149 7.95 4.40 -9.23
N GLN A 150 9.15 4.27 -9.80
CA GLN A 150 9.34 4.28 -11.24
C GLN A 150 9.32 2.85 -11.75
N VAL A 151 8.37 2.53 -12.62
CA VAL A 151 8.29 1.25 -13.33
C VAL A 151 8.89 1.45 -14.71
N TYR A 152 9.91 0.66 -15.05
CA TYR A 152 10.55 0.67 -16.36
C TYR A 152 10.10 -0.53 -17.19
N ASN A 153 10.26 -0.43 -18.51
CA ASN A 153 10.17 -1.62 -19.34
C ASN A 153 11.33 -2.55 -19.01
N GLY A 154 11.02 -3.72 -18.47
CA GLY A 154 12.00 -4.73 -18.10
C GLY A 154 12.69 -5.32 -19.33
N ALA A 155 13.92 -5.80 -19.17
CA ALA A 155 14.60 -6.63 -20.15
C ALA A 155 14.01 -8.05 -20.09
N CYS A 156 12.89 -8.26 -20.73
CA CYS A 156 12.15 -9.53 -20.70
C CYS A 156 12.84 -10.53 -21.61
N LYS A 157 13.61 -11.43 -21.01
CA LYS A 157 14.21 -12.55 -21.74
C LYS A 157 13.17 -13.62 -21.97
N LEU A 158 13.17 -14.20 -23.18
CA LEU A 158 12.41 -15.42 -23.44
C LEU A 158 12.88 -16.51 -22.47
N PHE A 159 11.94 -17.04 -21.71
CA PHE A 159 12.14 -18.26 -20.92
C PHE A 159 11.68 -19.46 -21.74
N VAL A 160 12.48 -20.51 -21.77
CA VAL A 160 12.14 -21.76 -22.47
C VAL A 160 12.30 -22.89 -21.47
N PRO A 161 11.22 -23.63 -21.16
CA PRO A 161 11.27 -24.69 -20.16
C PRO A 161 12.18 -25.83 -20.58
N SER A 162 12.88 -26.43 -19.63
CA SER A 162 13.76 -27.58 -19.84
C SER A 162 13.03 -28.92 -19.90
N GLY A 163 11.72 -28.94 -19.56
CA GLY A 163 10.89 -30.14 -19.64
C GLY A 163 9.40 -29.78 -19.59
N PHE A 164 8.55 -30.71 -20.05
CA PHE A 164 7.09 -30.57 -20.00
C PHE A 164 6.41 -31.95 -19.92
N THR A 165 5.17 -31.97 -19.42
CA THR A 165 4.39 -33.18 -19.15
C THR A 165 2.99 -33.04 -19.74
N PRO A 166 2.71 -33.49 -20.95
CA PRO A 166 1.43 -33.30 -21.62
C PRO A 166 0.37 -34.32 -21.12
N ASN A 167 0.03 -34.24 -19.84
CA ASN A 167 -0.92 -35.10 -19.12
C ASN A 167 -2.31 -34.50 -18.94
N ASN A 168 -2.53 -33.26 -19.44
CA ASN A 168 -3.76 -32.47 -19.33
C ASN A 168 -4.18 -32.12 -17.89
N ASP A 169 -3.22 -31.93 -16.97
CA ASP A 169 -3.48 -31.46 -15.62
C ASP A 169 -3.50 -29.92 -15.50
N GLY A 170 -3.28 -29.21 -16.60
CA GLY A 170 -3.21 -27.75 -16.69
C GLY A 170 -1.84 -27.16 -16.33
N LYS A 171 -0.83 -28.01 -16.07
CA LYS A 171 0.52 -27.57 -15.71
C LYS A 171 1.56 -28.18 -16.65
N ASN A 172 2.34 -27.32 -17.30
CA ASN A 172 3.42 -27.75 -18.20
C ASN A 172 2.98 -28.72 -19.30
N ASP A 173 1.71 -28.68 -19.70
CA ASP A 173 1.17 -29.54 -20.77
C ASP A 173 1.72 -29.21 -22.15
N LEU A 174 2.23 -28.00 -22.32
CA LEU A 174 2.73 -27.51 -23.59
C LEU A 174 4.18 -27.04 -23.47
N PHE A 175 5.02 -27.48 -24.40
CA PHE A 175 6.33 -26.87 -24.59
C PHE A 175 6.22 -25.62 -25.45
N LYS A 176 6.37 -24.44 -24.83
CA LYS A 176 6.33 -23.12 -25.47
C LYS A 176 7.32 -22.17 -24.82
N ALA A 177 7.66 -21.11 -25.52
CA ALA A 177 8.39 -20.01 -24.90
C ALA A 177 7.44 -19.18 -24.02
N GLU A 178 7.94 -18.78 -22.87
CA GLU A 178 7.25 -17.89 -21.94
C GLU A 178 7.90 -16.50 -21.95
N TYR A 179 7.15 -15.45 -21.63
CA TYR A 179 7.64 -14.07 -21.46
C TYR A 179 8.25 -13.43 -22.72
N GLY A 180 7.50 -13.44 -23.81
CA GLY A 180 7.99 -12.92 -25.10
C GLY A 180 7.23 -11.72 -25.66
N GLU A 181 6.75 -10.79 -24.86
CA GLU A 181 5.76 -9.80 -25.30
C GLU A 181 6.30 -8.66 -26.17
N ASN A 182 7.58 -8.35 -26.09
CA ASN A 182 8.23 -7.46 -27.05
C ASN A 182 8.67 -8.16 -28.35
N VAL A 183 8.27 -9.41 -28.53
CA VAL A 183 8.61 -10.19 -29.69
C VAL A 183 7.65 -9.89 -30.83
N ILE A 184 8.13 -9.27 -31.90
CA ILE A 184 7.34 -8.92 -33.09
C ILE A 184 7.42 -9.97 -34.19
N ARG A 185 8.45 -10.79 -34.17
CA ARG A 185 8.61 -11.95 -35.04
C ARG A 185 9.10 -13.12 -34.21
N PHE A 186 8.49 -14.25 -34.37
CA PHE A 186 8.80 -15.45 -33.60
C PHE A 186 8.71 -16.70 -34.48
N LYS A 187 9.62 -17.60 -34.25
CA LYS A 187 9.58 -18.95 -34.85
C LYS A 187 10.19 -19.93 -33.87
N LEU A 188 9.39 -20.89 -33.41
CA LEU A 188 9.82 -22.07 -32.65
C LEU A 188 9.85 -23.28 -33.56
N GLU A 189 10.94 -24.04 -33.53
CA GLU A 189 11.09 -25.32 -34.21
C GLU A 189 11.59 -26.34 -33.19
N VAL A 190 10.97 -27.54 -33.14
CA VAL A 190 11.36 -28.64 -32.25
C VAL A 190 11.73 -29.84 -33.10
N TYR A 191 12.79 -30.53 -32.69
CA TYR A 191 13.37 -31.64 -33.45
C TYR A 191 13.58 -32.86 -32.54
N ASN A 192 13.35 -34.05 -33.09
CA ASN A 192 13.69 -35.30 -32.42
C ASN A 192 15.20 -35.61 -32.54
N ARG A 193 15.66 -36.70 -31.92
CA ARG A 193 17.07 -37.15 -31.94
C ARG A 193 17.65 -37.49 -33.31
N TRP A 194 16.78 -37.67 -34.33
CA TRP A 194 17.21 -37.91 -35.72
C TRP A 194 17.24 -36.62 -36.55
N GLY A 195 17.01 -35.44 -35.93
CA GLY A 195 16.97 -34.17 -36.63
C GLY A 195 15.69 -33.90 -37.41
N GLN A 196 14.68 -34.76 -37.29
CA GLN A 196 13.38 -34.55 -37.91
C GLN A 196 12.61 -33.50 -37.11
N ARG A 197 12.05 -32.49 -37.81
CA ARG A 197 11.21 -31.46 -37.17
C ARG A 197 9.86 -32.06 -36.80
N VAL A 198 9.56 -32.09 -35.51
CA VAL A 198 8.34 -32.64 -34.91
C VAL A 198 7.27 -31.57 -34.62
N PHE A 199 7.69 -30.30 -34.49
CA PHE A 199 6.79 -29.18 -34.27
C PHE A 199 7.38 -27.89 -34.83
N HIS A 200 6.51 -26.97 -35.26
CA HIS A 200 6.89 -25.59 -35.53
C HIS A 200 5.71 -24.63 -35.25
N SER A 201 6.01 -23.42 -34.83
CA SER A 201 5.04 -22.37 -34.71
C SER A 201 5.68 -21.01 -34.95
N ASN A 202 4.92 -20.10 -35.57
CA ASN A 202 5.25 -18.67 -35.69
C ASN A 202 4.50 -17.83 -34.65
N ASN A 203 3.71 -18.47 -33.80
CA ASN A 203 2.95 -17.83 -32.73
C ASN A 203 3.56 -18.22 -31.37
N ILE A 204 4.06 -17.24 -30.62
CA ILE A 204 4.69 -17.46 -29.32
C ILE A 204 3.76 -18.10 -28.29
N ARG A 205 2.45 -17.88 -28.42
CA ARG A 205 1.42 -18.46 -27.52
C ARG A 205 1.10 -19.92 -27.84
N GLN A 206 1.54 -20.41 -28.98
CA GLN A 206 1.31 -21.79 -29.39
C GLN A 206 2.48 -22.69 -28.96
N GLY A 207 2.18 -23.70 -28.16
CA GLY A 207 3.12 -24.72 -27.70
C GLY A 207 2.95 -26.07 -28.38
N TRP A 208 3.96 -26.91 -28.26
CA TRP A 208 3.93 -28.31 -28.66
C TRP A 208 3.39 -29.19 -27.53
N ASP A 209 2.37 -29.97 -27.79
CA ASP A 209 1.71 -30.89 -26.88
C ASP A 209 2.35 -32.29 -26.82
N GLY A 210 3.57 -32.44 -27.34
CA GLY A 210 4.27 -33.73 -27.41
C GLY A 210 3.76 -34.67 -28.53
N ARG A 211 2.84 -34.22 -29.39
CA ARG A 211 2.21 -35.08 -30.43
C ARG A 211 2.61 -34.67 -31.83
N ILE A 212 2.61 -35.67 -32.74
CA ILE A 212 2.66 -35.48 -34.17
C ILE A 212 1.42 -36.16 -34.75
N ASN A 213 0.59 -35.43 -35.50
CA ASN A 213 -0.67 -35.93 -36.05
C ASN A 213 -1.55 -36.65 -34.99
N GLY A 214 -1.60 -36.13 -33.76
CA GLY A 214 -2.35 -36.68 -32.65
C GLY A 214 -1.67 -37.86 -31.92
N ILE A 215 -0.54 -38.34 -32.39
CA ILE A 215 0.21 -39.46 -31.77
C ILE A 215 1.27 -38.91 -30.83
N LEU A 216 1.16 -39.25 -29.52
CA LEU A 216 2.15 -38.90 -28.53
C LEU A 216 3.52 -39.44 -28.87
N GLN A 217 4.52 -38.59 -28.81
CA GLN A 217 5.90 -38.96 -29.13
C GLN A 217 6.56 -39.60 -27.89
N PRO A 218 7.59 -40.44 -28.09
CA PRO A 218 8.31 -41.07 -27.01
C PRO A 218 8.88 -40.08 -26.01
N ALA A 219 8.81 -40.39 -24.73
CA ALA A 219 9.54 -39.67 -23.70
C ALA A 219 11.02 -39.57 -24.02
N GLY A 220 11.62 -38.42 -23.77
CA GLY A 220 13.03 -38.21 -24.07
C GLY A 220 13.39 -36.77 -24.39
N VAL A 221 14.61 -36.59 -24.87
CA VAL A 221 15.17 -35.26 -25.14
C VAL A 221 14.86 -34.86 -26.60
N TYR A 222 14.37 -33.61 -26.71
CA TYR A 222 14.09 -32.95 -27.97
C TYR A 222 14.91 -31.67 -28.08
N ALA A 223 15.54 -31.46 -29.25
CA ALA A 223 16.24 -30.22 -29.51
C ALA A 223 15.26 -29.14 -29.99
N TRP A 224 15.51 -27.89 -29.64
CA TRP A 224 14.69 -26.81 -30.14
C TRP A 224 15.54 -25.63 -30.59
N LYS A 225 14.97 -24.82 -31.46
CA LYS A 225 15.51 -23.57 -31.96
C LYS A 225 14.42 -22.52 -31.97
N ILE A 226 14.70 -21.34 -31.41
CA ILE A 226 13.86 -20.16 -31.51
C ILE A 226 14.60 -19.07 -32.27
N THR A 227 13.91 -18.47 -33.21
CA THR A 227 14.36 -17.29 -33.95
C THR A 227 13.36 -16.17 -33.65
N TYR A 228 13.81 -14.99 -33.24
CA TYR A 228 12.91 -13.91 -32.88
C TYR A 228 13.54 -12.53 -33.08
N THR A 229 12.68 -11.50 -33.18
CA THR A 229 13.07 -10.09 -33.15
C THR A 229 12.27 -9.37 -32.10
N LEU A 230 12.89 -8.35 -31.46
CA LEU A 230 12.23 -7.52 -30.46
C LEU A 230 11.81 -6.19 -31.09
N TYR A 231 10.75 -5.58 -30.55
CA TYR A 231 10.23 -4.29 -31.02
C TYR A 231 11.31 -3.21 -31.00
N ASN A 232 12.11 -3.14 -29.92
CA ASN A 232 13.15 -2.13 -29.74
C ASN A 232 14.53 -2.55 -30.30
N GLU A 233 14.66 -3.79 -30.77
CA GLU A 233 15.89 -4.35 -31.33
C GLU A 233 15.55 -5.20 -32.56
N PRO A 234 15.48 -4.62 -33.75
CA PRO A 234 15.05 -5.35 -34.95
C PRO A 234 16.05 -6.38 -35.46
N SER A 235 17.20 -6.54 -34.79
CA SER A 235 18.14 -7.61 -35.10
C SER A 235 17.57 -9.00 -34.82
N VAL A 236 17.79 -9.95 -35.68
CA VAL A 236 17.34 -11.34 -35.50
C VAL A 236 18.15 -11.99 -34.38
N LYS A 237 17.49 -12.48 -33.37
CA LYS A 237 18.09 -13.21 -32.24
C LYS A 237 17.81 -14.70 -32.36
N PHE A 238 18.71 -15.50 -31.80
CA PHE A 238 18.63 -16.96 -31.83
C PHE A 238 18.79 -17.51 -30.41
N LEU A 239 17.90 -18.44 -30.07
CA LEU A 239 18.06 -19.32 -28.91
C LEU A 239 17.99 -20.77 -29.39
N LYS A 240 18.74 -21.66 -28.75
CA LYS A 240 18.70 -23.10 -28.99
C LYS A 240 18.95 -23.83 -27.66
N GLY A 241 18.42 -25.01 -27.56
CA GLY A 241 18.57 -25.86 -26.39
C GLY A 241 17.88 -27.19 -26.53
N THR A 242 17.67 -27.84 -25.42
CA THR A 242 16.92 -29.09 -25.32
C THR A 242 15.80 -28.99 -24.33
N THR A 243 14.75 -29.77 -24.52
CA THR A 243 13.65 -29.98 -23.57
C THR A 243 13.40 -31.45 -23.39
N ILE A 244 12.85 -31.85 -22.26
CA ILE A 244 12.51 -33.24 -21.97
C ILE A 244 10.99 -33.40 -22.05
N LEU A 245 10.52 -34.28 -22.92
CA LEU A 245 9.15 -34.77 -22.91
C LEU A 245 9.07 -35.89 -21.86
N ILE A 246 8.21 -35.72 -20.87
CA ILE A 246 7.94 -36.67 -19.79
C ILE A 246 6.49 -37.16 -19.99
N ASN A 247 6.28 -38.47 -20.01
CA ASN A 247 4.96 -39.10 -20.13
C ASN A 247 4.44 -39.55 -18.77
#